data_b6d9b377299296e6f7ff467f1001b904
#
_entry.id   b6d9b377299296e6f7ff467f1001b904
#
_cell.length_a   1.000
_cell.length_b   1.000
_cell.length_c   1.000
_cell.angle_alpha   90.00
_cell.angle_beta   90.00
_cell.angle_gamma   90.00
#
_symmetry.space_group_name_H-M   'P 1'
#
loop_
_entity.id
_entity.type
_entity.pdbx_description
1 polymer ?
#
loop_
_entity_poly.entity_id
_entity_poly.type
_entity_poly.pdbx_seq_one_letter_code
_entity_poly.pdbx_strand_id
1 'polypeptide(L)'
;MIYSKDETRENVAAGAKILYEAVKTTLGPKGQNVLIKTKFGEFKITHDGVTVAKATQLGDDPRSVGADLLRDAALKMEEIGDGTTSVTVLAYNLIVELNKLIDNGENAMQLKRRLEALIDPLMGEVDKLAKPVGDSEQAIYDVALISTGGDEELAKIITRVMIDAGLDSLIAVEETSSANTTGSVAEGYAFDSGFLSPHMITEKETRSAILERPGIVYVAGALS
;
A
#
# COMPACT_ATOMS: atom_id res chain seq x y z
N MET A 1 -32.42 2.94 -6.68
CA MET A 1 -32.99 1.57 -6.67
C MET A 1 -32.93 1.09 -5.22
N ILE A 2 -33.97 0.44 -4.69
CA ILE A 2 -34.06 -0.04 -3.31
C ILE A 2 -34.01 -1.57 -3.38
N TYR A 3 -33.04 -2.17 -2.69
CA TYR A 3 -32.89 -3.62 -2.62
C TYR A 3 -33.39 -4.15 -1.26
N SER A 4 -33.87 -5.38 -1.24
CA SER A 4 -34.14 -6.09 0.02
C SER A 4 -32.85 -6.34 0.79
N LYS A 5 -32.97 -6.70 2.09
CA LYS A 5 -31.83 -7.04 2.93
C LYS A 5 -30.99 -8.19 2.35
N ASP A 6 -31.65 -9.21 1.83
CA ASP A 6 -30.98 -10.41 1.31
C ASP A 6 -30.32 -10.14 -0.04
N GLU A 7 -31.00 -9.46 -0.96
CA GLU A 7 -30.41 -9.00 -2.23
C GLU A 7 -29.20 -8.11 -2.01
N THR A 8 -29.23 -7.24 -0.99
CA THR A 8 -28.09 -6.39 -0.65
C THR A 8 -26.90 -7.23 -0.22
N ARG A 9 -27.10 -8.24 0.66
CA ARG A 9 -26.02 -9.12 1.11
C ARG A 9 -25.43 -9.94 -0.03
N GLU A 10 -26.29 -10.48 -0.89
CA GLU A 10 -25.88 -11.23 -2.08
C GLU A 10 -25.04 -10.37 -3.04
N ASN A 11 -25.49 -9.15 -3.33
CA ASN A 11 -24.76 -8.22 -4.19
C ASN A 11 -23.40 -7.83 -3.60
N VAL A 12 -23.35 -7.55 -2.30
CA VAL A 12 -22.10 -7.25 -1.60
C VAL A 12 -21.12 -8.43 -1.67
N ALA A 13 -21.60 -9.64 -1.38
CA ALA A 13 -20.78 -10.85 -1.44
C ALA A 13 -20.28 -11.14 -2.87
N ALA A 14 -21.15 -10.98 -3.86
CA ALA A 14 -20.82 -11.18 -5.27
C ALA A 14 -19.79 -10.16 -5.78
N GLY A 15 -19.95 -8.90 -5.43
CA GLY A 15 -18.99 -7.84 -5.79
C GLY A 15 -17.64 -8.03 -5.11
N ALA A 16 -17.63 -8.33 -3.82
CA ALA A 16 -16.42 -8.68 -3.08
C ALA A 16 -15.70 -9.87 -3.72
N LYS A 17 -16.46 -10.89 -4.18
CA LYS A 17 -15.88 -12.05 -4.89
C LYS A 17 -15.15 -11.65 -6.16
N ILE A 18 -15.72 -10.75 -6.95
CA ILE A 18 -15.09 -10.30 -8.21
C ILE A 18 -13.71 -9.69 -7.94
N LEU A 19 -13.62 -8.76 -6.98
CA LEU A 19 -12.35 -8.15 -6.62
C LEU A 19 -11.38 -9.17 -6.03
N TYR A 20 -11.85 -10.03 -5.11
CA TYR A 20 -11.05 -11.11 -4.53
C TYR A 20 -10.44 -12.01 -5.60
N GLU A 21 -11.25 -12.48 -6.56
CA GLU A 21 -10.77 -13.36 -7.65
C GLU A 21 -9.70 -12.68 -8.51
N ALA A 22 -9.81 -11.37 -8.73
CA ALA A 22 -8.80 -10.61 -9.47
C ALA A 22 -7.48 -10.46 -8.68
N VAL A 23 -7.57 -10.14 -7.39
CA VAL A 23 -6.40 -9.80 -6.55
C VAL A 23 -5.70 -11.04 -6.00
N LYS A 24 -6.43 -12.11 -5.61
CA LYS A 24 -5.84 -13.30 -4.97
C LYS A 24 -4.76 -13.99 -5.78
N THR A 25 -4.81 -13.85 -7.12
CA THR A 25 -3.83 -14.47 -8.02
C THR A 25 -2.43 -13.90 -7.86
N THR A 26 -2.31 -12.70 -7.28
CA THR A 26 -1.03 -12.04 -7.00
C THR A 26 -0.41 -12.44 -5.66
N LEU A 27 -1.07 -13.31 -4.86
CA LEU A 27 -0.65 -13.64 -3.50
C LEU A 27 0.59 -14.52 -3.46
N GLY A 28 1.56 -14.08 -2.67
CA GLY A 28 2.70 -14.89 -2.24
C GLY A 28 3.74 -15.21 -3.32
N PRO A 29 4.71 -16.08 -3.04
CA PRO A 29 5.87 -16.32 -3.91
C PRO A 29 5.52 -17.01 -5.23
N LYS A 30 4.31 -17.54 -5.37
CA LYS A 30 3.76 -18.09 -6.62
C LYS A 30 2.74 -17.18 -7.26
N GLY A 31 2.69 -15.91 -6.83
CA GLY A 31 1.81 -14.91 -7.38
C GLY A 31 2.01 -14.75 -8.89
N GLN A 32 0.91 -14.56 -9.59
CA GLN A 32 0.89 -14.42 -11.04
C GLN A 32 0.65 -12.97 -11.44
N ASN A 33 1.13 -12.61 -12.60
CA ASN A 33 0.82 -11.32 -13.21
C ASN A 33 -0.63 -11.28 -13.69
N VAL A 34 -1.24 -10.12 -13.53
CA VAL A 34 -2.59 -9.81 -14.02
C VAL A 34 -2.47 -8.82 -15.18
N LEU A 35 -3.21 -9.09 -16.25
CA LEU A 35 -3.33 -8.17 -17.38
C LEU A 35 -4.49 -7.21 -17.14
N ILE A 36 -4.21 -5.93 -17.07
CA ILE A 36 -5.19 -4.88 -16.86
C ILE A 36 -5.34 -4.07 -18.16
N LYS A 37 -6.58 -3.78 -18.55
CA LYS A 37 -6.86 -2.80 -19.61
C LYS A 37 -7.09 -1.44 -18.97
N THR A 38 -6.25 -0.45 -19.32
CA THR A 38 -6.38 0.92 -18.82
C THR A 38 -7.56 1.64 -19.47
N LYS A 39 -7.98 2.77 -18.87
CA LYS A 39 -9.05 3.62 -19.43
C LYS A 39 -8.73 4.17 -20.83
N PHE A 40 -7.46 4.25 -21.19
CA PHE A 40 -6.99 4.70 -22.49
C PHE A 40 -6.85 3.57 -23.52
N GLY A 41 -7.25 2.34 -23.13
CA GLY A 41 -7.22 1.17 -24.02
C GLY A 41 -5.88 0.43 -24.06
N GLU A 42 -4.87 0.89 -23.33
CA GLU A 42 -3.58 0.25 -23.20
C GLU A 42 -3.66 -0.96 -22.26
N PHE A 43 -2.75 -1.89 -22.44
CA PHE A 43 -2.60 -3.05 -21.54
C PHE A 43 -1.41 -2.86 -20.60
N LYS A 44 -1.65 -3.07 -19.31
CA LYS A 44 -0.62 -3.08 -18.27
C LYS A 44 -0.55 -4.46 -17.63
N ILE A 45 0.64 -5.02 -17.53
CA ILE A 45 0.89 -6.26 -16.80
C ILE A 45 1.42 -5.87 -15.41
N THR A 46 0.83 -6.43 -14.37
CA THR A 46 1.25 -6.17 -12.99
C THR A 46 0.98 -7.37 -12.09
N HIS A 47 1.80 -7.54 -11.06
CA HIS A 47 1.56 -8.46 -9.95
C HIS A 47 1.19 -7.71 -8.66
N ASP A 48 1.13 -6.38 -8.72
CA ASP A 48 0.79 -5.54 -7.58
C ASP A 48 -0.72 -5.58 -7.29
N GLY A 49 -1.08 -6.06 -6.11
CA GLY A 49 -2.47 -6.18 -5.67
C GLY A 49 -3.20 -4.85 -5.59
N VAL A 50 -2.52 -3.73 -5.21
CA VAL A 50 -3.10 -2.38 -5.18
C VAL A 50 -3.52 -1.95 -6.57
N THR A 51 -2.63 -2.09 -7.55
CA THR A 51 -2.90 -1.74 -8.94
C THR A 51 -4.07 -2.55 -9.51
N VAL A 52 -4.15 -3.85 -9.21
CA VAL A 52 -5.27 -4.73 -9.61
C VAL A 52 -6.56 -4.27 -8.95
N ALA A 53 -6.54 -3.97 -7.64
CA ALA A 53 -7.71 -3.50 -6.91
C ALA A 53 -8.25 -2.16 -7.45
N LYS A 54 -7.37 -1.20 -7.72
CA LYS A 54 -7.73 0.10 -8.34
C LYS A 54 -8.36 -0.05 -9.73
N ALA A 55 -7.88 -0.99 -10.51
CA ALA A 55 -8.36 -1.24 -11.87
C ALA A 55 -9.69 -1.98 -11.91
N THR A 56 -10.05 -2.73 -10.86
CA THR A 56 -11.29 -3.49 -10.80
C THR A 56 -12.45 -2.57 -10.42
N GLN A 57 -13.17 -2.06 -11.42
CA GLN A 57 -14.33 -1.15 -11.26
C GLN A 57 -15.55 -1.75 -11.95
N LEU A 58 -16.67 -1.82 -11.25
CA LEU A 58 -17.92 -2.40 -11.77
C LEU A 58 -18.94 -1.36 -12.26
N GLY A 59 -18.62 -0.07 -12.19
CA GLY A 59 -19.51 1.02 -12.62
C GLY A 59 -20.83 1.01 -11.84
N ASP A 60 -21.95 1.15 -12.57
CA ASP A 60 -23.30 1.22 -11.98
C ASP A 60 -23.92 -0.16 -11.63
N ASP A 61 -23.10 -1.22 -11.62
CA ASP A 61 -23.56 -2.55 -11.22
C ASP A 61 -23.88 -2.58 -9.71
N PRO A 62 -25.02 -3.15 -9.29
CA PRO A 62 -25.38 -3.29 -7.87
C PRO A 62 -24.30 -3.96 -7.01
N ARG A 63 -23.48 -4.81 -7.61
CA ARG A 63 -22.36 -5.50 -6.97
C ARG A 63 -21.17 -4.58 -6.71
N SER A 64 -21.14 -3.37 -7.30
CA SER A 64 -20.04 -2.41 -7.11
C SER A 64 -19.74 -2.13 -5.64
N VAL A 65 -20.78 -2.04 -4.80
CA VAL A 65 -20.65 -1.77 -3.36
C VAL A 65 -19.74 -2.80 -2.67
N GLY A 66 -19.87 -4.09 -3.01
CA GLY A 66 -19.02 -5.13 -2.43
C GLY A 66 -17.59 -5.08 -2.92
N ALA A 67 -17.38 -4.79 -4.20
CA ALA A 67 -16.03 -4.60 -4.75
C ALA A 67 -15.37 -3.33 -4.17
N ASP A 68 -16.13 -2.24 -4.05
CA ASP A 68 -15.65 -0.98 -3.48
C ASP A 68 -15.25 -1.14 -2.01
N LEU A 69 -16.03 -1.87 -1.22
CA LEU A 69 -15.70 -2.17 0.18
C LEU A 69 -14.35 -2.88 0.34
N LEU A 70 -14.10 -3.91 -0.49
CA LEU A 70 -12.81 -4.60 -0.48
C LEU A 70 -11.68 -3.72 -1.02
N ARG A 71 -11.96 -2.93 -2.05
CA ARG A 71 -10.99 -1.98 -2.61
C ARG A 71 -10.57 -0.95 -1.56
N ASP A 72 -11.51 -0.39 -0.81
CA ASP A 72 -11.20 0.57 0.25
C ASP A 72 -10.32 -0.06 1.35
N ALA A 73 -10.58 -1.31 1.72
CA ALA A 73 -9.73 -2.04 2.65
C ALA A 73 -8.30 -2.25 2.08
N ALA A 74 -8.20 -2.60 0.80
CA ALA A 74 -6.93 -2.76 0.10
C ALA A 74 -6.13 -1.44 0.03
N LEU A 75 -6.80 -0.32 -0.28
CA LEU A 75 -6.17 1.00 -0.39
C LEU A 75 -5.62 1.52 0.94
N LYS A 76 -6.24 1.20 2.07
CA LYS A 76 -5.69 1.54 3.39
C LYS A 76 -4.34 0.89 3.67
N MET A 77 -4.05 -0.26 3.06
CA MET A 77 -2.76 -0.92 3.18
C MET A 77 -1.68 -0.27 2.32
N GLU A 78 -2.05 0.58 1.35
CA GLU A 78 -1.09 1.31 0.51
C GLU A 78 -0.18 2.24 1.34
N GLU A 79 -0.72 2.87 2.39
CA GLU A 79 0.05 3.73 3.30
C GLU A 79 1.10 2.93 4.10
N ILE A 80 0.84 1.63 4.33
CA ILE A 80 1.77 0.73 5.02
C ILE A 80 2.80 0.15 4.04
N GLY A 81 2.45 0.06 2.75
CA GLY A 81 3.32 -0.43 1.68
C GLY A 81 3.28 -1.94 1.45
N ASP A 82 2.58 -2.71 2.28
CA ASP A 82 2.44 -4.17 2.14
C ASP A 82 1.10 -4.69 2.66
N GLY A 83 0.78 -5.95 2.35
CA GLY A 83 -0.40 -6.65 2.87
C GLY A 83 -1.69 -6.42 2.09
N THR A 84 -1.68 -5.70 0.99
CA THR A 84 -2.87 -5.39 0.17
C THR A 84 -3.60 -6.64 -0.28
N THR A 85 -2.89 -7.63 -0.83
CA THR A 85 -3.48 -8.89 -1.26
C THR A 85 -3.97 -9.70 -0.08
N SER A 86 -3.21 -9.73 1.02
CA SER A 86 -3.57 -10.46 2.25
C SER A 86 -4.85 -9.91 2.88
N VAL A 87 -4.99 -8.57 3.00
CA VAL A 87 -6.21 -7.97 3.55
C VAL A 87 -7.42 -8.21 2.67
N THR A 88 -7.26 -8.19 1.34
CA THR A 88 -8.34 -8.48 0.40
C THR A 88 -8.83 -9.92 0.56
N VAL A 89 -7.91 -10.88 0.65
CA VAL A 89 -8.23 -12.30 0.85
C VAL A 89 -8.91 -12.52 2.20
N LEU A 90 -8.38 -11.92 3.27
CA LEU A 90 -8.94 -12.03 4.62
C LEU A 90 -10.34 -11.43 4.70
N ALA A 91 -10.53 -10.21 4.19
CA ALA A 91 -11.82 -9.52 4.22
C ALA A 91 -12.90 -10.26 3.42
N TYR A 92 -12.57 -10.79 2.25
CA TYR A 92 -13.51 -11.59 1.48
C TYR A 92 -13.94 -12.86 2.24
N ASN A 93 -12.99 -13.60 2.80
CA ASN A 93 -13.32 -14.81 3.56
C ASN A 93 -14.13 -14.50 4.81
N LEU A 94 -13.87 -13.38 5.50
CA LEU A 94 -14.72 -12.91 6.59
C LEU A 94 -16.16 -12.64 6.13
N ILE A 95 -16.36 -11.98 4.99
CA ILE A 95 -17.69 -11.75 4.42
C ILE A 95 -18.41 -13.09 4.18
N VAL A 96 -17.72 -14.06 3.59
CA VAL A 96 -18.29 -15.38 3.29
C VAL A 96 -18.70 -16.11 4.56
N GLU A 97 -17.80 -16.20 5.55
CA GLU A 97 -18.07 -16.94 6.78
C GLU A 97 -19.14 -16.26 7.65
N LEU A 98 -19.13 -14.92 7.71
CA LEU A 98 -20.18 -14.18 8.43
C LEU A 98 -21.54 -14.35 7.77
N ASN A 99 -21.63 -14.35 6.45
CA ASN A 99 -22.89 -14.62 5.76
C ASN A 99 -23.43 -16.02 6.07
N LYS A 100 -22.57 -17.05 6.10
CA LYS A 100 -22.97 -18.39 6.50
C LYS A 100 -23.54 -18.44 7.92
N LEU A 101 -22.91 -17.73 8.87
CA LEU A 101 -23.41 -17.68 10.24
C LEU A 101 -24.77 -16.97 10.34
N ILE A 102 -24.95 -15.88 9.59
CA ILE A 102 -26.23 -15.14 9.53
C ILE A 102 -27.31 -16.01 8.90
N ASP A 103 -27.01 -16.74 7.83
CA ASP A 103 -27.96 -17.65 7.17
C ASP A 103 -28.36 -18.83 8.08
N ASN A 104 -27.47 -19.23 8.98
CA ASN A 104 -27.75 -20.21 10.04
C ASN A 104 -28.49 -19.61 11.25
N GLY A 105 -28.94 -18.35 11.21
CA GLY A 105 -29.76 -17.70 12.21
C GLY A 105 -28.99 -16.89 13.26
N GLU A 106 -27.67 -16.74 13.15
CA GLU A 106 -26.91 -15.89 14.08
C GLU A 106 -27.26 -14.40 13.88
N ASN A 107 -27.25 -13.67 14.99
CA ASN A 107 -27.55 -12.25 14.96
C ASN A 107 -26.32 -11.43 14.49
N ALA A 108 -26.45 -10.68 13.38
CA ALA A 108 -25.37 -9.89 12.79
C ALA A 108 -24.73 -8.88 13.76
N MET A 109 -25.53 -8.24 14.65
CA MET A 109 -25.00 -7.28 15.61
C MET A 109 -24.21 -7.97 16.75
N GLN A 110 -24.60 -9.19 17.11
CA GLN A 110 -23.83 -9.98 18.09
C GLN A 110 -22.53 -10.48 17.46
N LEU A 111 -22.55 -10.91 16.19
CA LEU A 111 -21.35 -11.30 15.44
C LEU A 111 -20.36 -10.14 15.36
N LYS A 112 -20.85 -8.94 15.03
CA LYS A 112 -20.01 -7.73 15.01
C LYS A 112 -19.31 -7.51 16.36
N ARG A 113 -20.07 -7.52 17.48
CA ARG A 113 -19.50 -7.31 18.82
C ARG A 113 -18.47 -8.38 19.19
N ARG A 114 -18.72 -9.64 18.82
CA ARG A 114 -17.77 -10.75 19.05
C ARG A 114 -16.48 -10.55 18.25
N LEU A 115 -16.57 -10.12 16.99
CA LEU A 115 -15.40 -9.83 16.17
C LEU A 115 -14.59 -8.65 16.75
N GLU A 116 -15.25 -7.56 17.12
CA GLU A 116 -14.59 -6.41 17.74
C GLU A 116 -13.83 -6.81 19.02
N ALA A 117 -14.42 -7.70 19.84
CA ALA A 117 -13.77 -8.20 21.05
C ALA A 117 -12.58 -9.14 20.80
N LEU A 118 -12.45 -9.69 19.61
CA LEU A 118 -11.33 -10.57 19.23
C LEU A 118 -10.12 -9.81 18.67
N ILE A 119 -10.27 -8.52 18.31
CA ILE A 119 -9.18 -7.75 17.66
C ILE A 119 -7.96 -7.67 18.58
N ASP A 120 -8.13 -7.19 19.81
CA ASP A 120 -7.00 -7.02 20.75
C ASP A 120 -6.29 -8.34 21.11
N PRO A 121 -7.01 -9.43 21.44
CA PRO A 121 -6.36 -10.73 21.61
C PRO A 121 -5.59 -11.23 20.38
N LEU A 122 -6.16 -11.05 19.18
CA LEU A 122 -5.50 -11.46 17.93
C LEU A 122 -4.25 -10.64 17.66
N MET A 123 -4.29 -9.31 17.88
CA MET A 123 -3.12 -8.46 17.75
C MET A 123 -2.00 -8.88 18.70
N GLY A 124 -2.34 -9.24 19.96
CA GLY A 124 -1.36 -9.77 20.89
C GLY A 124 -0.71 -11.09 20.46
N GLU A 125 -1.41 -11.93 19.72
CA GLU A 125 -0.81 -13.15 19.13
C GLU A 125 0.05 -12.83 17.90
N VAL A 126 -0.37 -11.88 17.08
CA VAL A 126 0.44 -11.41 15.93
C VAL A 126 1.77 -10.82 16.40
N ASP A 127 1.75 -9.99 17.46
CA ASP A 127 2.96 -9.41 18.04
C ASP A 127 3.96 -10.47 18.54
N LYS A 128 3.46 -11.59 19.10
CA LYS A 128 4.33 -12.72 19.50
C LYS A 128 4.96 -13.46 18.32
N LEU A 129 4.30 -13.44 17.16
CA LEU A 129 4.80 -14.08 15.93
C LEU A 129 5.75 -13.17 15.15
N ALA A 130 5.67 -11.87 15.37
CA ALA A 130 6.51 -10.89 14.70
C ALA A 130 7.98 -11.09 15.06
N LYS A 131 8.83 -11.06 14.03
CA LYS A 131 10.29 -11.14 14.19
C LYS A 131 10.86 -9.77 13.85
N PRO A 132 11.53 -9.09 14.80
CA PRO A 132 12.16 -7.83 14.50
C PRO A 132 13.29 -8.04 13.50
N VAL A 133 13.36 -7.21 12.49
CA VAL A 133 14.47 -7.19 11.51
C VAL A 133 15.73 -6.68 12.18
N GLY A 134 15.61 -5.66 13.04
CA GLY A 134 16.74 -5.04 13.75
C GLY A 134 17.83 -4.58 12.79
N ASP A 135 19.08 -4.57 13.25
CA ASP A 135 20.24 -4.16 12.46
C ASP A 135 20.86 -5.31 11.65
N SER A 136 20.10 -6.38 11.42
CA SER A 136 20.59 -7.53 10.65
C SER A 136 20.60 -7.22 9.16
N GLU A 137 21.79 -7.03 8.59
CA GLU A 137 21.98 -6.81 7.15
C GLU A 137 21.30 -7.89 6.30
N GLN A 138 21.41 -9.16 6.72
CA GLN A 138 20.76 -10.26 6.00
C GLN A 138 19.24 -10.15 6.04
N ALA A 139 18.64 -9.78 7.17
CA ALA A 139 17.18 -9.64 7.28
C ALA A 139 16.67 -8.44 6.46
N ILE A 140 17.41 -7.34 6.42
CA ILE A 140 17.13 -6.18 5.58
C ILE A 140 17.20 -6.58 4.10
N TYR A 141 18.26 -7.32 3.72
CA TYR A 141 18.43 -7.81 2.36
C TYR A 141 17.30 -8.75 1.93
N ASP A 142 16.88 -9.67 2.78
CA ASP A 142 15.81 -10.62 2.47
C ASP A 142 14.48 -9.89 2.21
N VAL A 143 14.18 -8.85 3.00
CA VAL A 143 13.00 -7.99 2.79
C VAL A 143 13.13 -7.20 1.48
N ALA A 144 14.29 -6.59 1.24
CA ALA A 144 14.55 -5.85 0.01
C ALA A 144 14.45 -6.75 -1.24
N LEU A 145 14.95 -7.98 -1.17
CA LEU A 145 14.90 -8.94 -2.26
C LEU A 145 13.45 -9.32 -2.63
N ILE A 146 12.59 -9.49 -1.63
CA ILE A 146 11.16 -9.75 -1.86
C ILE A 146 10.49 -8.51 -2.48
N SER A 147 10.77 -7.34 -1.96
CA SER A 147 10.20 -6.07 -2.42
C SER A 147 10.60 -5.71 -3.85
N THR A 148 11.80 -6.11 -4.27
CA THR A 148 12.29 -5.91 -5.65
C THR A 148 11.88 -7.01 -6.63
N GLY A 149 11.04 -7.96 -6.18
CA GLY A 149 10.61 -9.08 -7.02
C GLY A 149 11.74 -10.06 -7.38
N GLY A 150 12.80 -10.13 -6.56
CA GLY A 150 13.95 -11.00 -6.76
C GLY A 150 15.13 -10.37 -7.51
N ASP A 151 15.11 -9.07 -7.73
CA ASP A 151 16.26 -8.33 -8.29
C ASP A 151 17.36 -8.18 -7.21
N GLU A 152 18.39 -9.03 -7.31
CA GLU A 152 19.48 -9.06 -6.33
C GLU A 152 20.34 -7.79 -6.35
N GLU A 153 20.56 -7.17 -7.53
CA GLU A 153 21.38 -5.95 -7.64
C GLU A 153 20.67 -4.79 -6.96
N LEU A 154 19.40 -4.60 -7.26
CA LEU A 154 18.57 -3.56 -6.65
C LEU A 154 18.41 -3.80 -5.15
N ALA A 155 18.19 -5.05 -4.71
CA ALA A 155 18.11 -5.40 -3.30
C ALA A 155 19.39 -5.06 -2.54
N LYS A 156 20.59 -5.31 -3.10
CA LYS A 156 21.87 -4.94 -2.50
C LYS A 156 22.04 -3.43 -2.37
N ILE A 157 21.62 -2.67 -3.40
CA ILE A 157 21.68 -1.20 -3.36
C ILE A 157 20.78 -0.67 -2.24
N ILE A 158 19.52 -1.13 -2.17
CA ILE A 158 18.56 -0.74 -1.14
C ILE A 158 19.10 -1.09 0.26
N THR A 159 19.57 -2.32 0.45
CA THR A 159 20.12 -2.79 1.74
C THR A 159 21.25 -1.88 2.21
N ARG A 160 22.19 -1.58 1.34
CA ARG A 160 23.33 -0.70 1.66
C ARG A 160 22.84 0.70 2.05
N VAL A 161 21.95 1.29 1.25
CA VAL A 161 21.41 2.64 1.53
C VAL A 161 20.67 2.65 2.87
N MET A 162 19.87 1.61 3.18
CA MET A 162 19.17 1.51 4.46
C MET A 162 20.11 1.40 5.66
N ILE A 163 21.19 0.65 5.53
CA ILE A 163 22.19 0.52 6.60
C ILE A 163 22.94 1.84 6.79
N ASP A 164 23.37 2.46 5.70
CA ASP A 164 24.13 3.71 5.74
C ASP A 164 23.28 4.89 6.26
N ALA A 165 22.00 4.93 5.92
CA ALA A 165 21.06 5.99 6.33
C ALA A 165 20.42 5.75 7.70
N GLY A 166 20.31 4.49 8.12
CA GLY A 166 19.52 4.04 9.28
C GLY A 166 18.09 3.65 8.90
N LEU A 167 17.52 2.67 9.63
CA LEU A 167 16.23 2.07 9.32
C LEU A 167 15.03 3.04 9.42
N ASP A 168 15.15 4.09 10.21
CA ASP A 168 14.11 5.12 10.40
C ASP A 168 14.21 6.26 9.38
N SER A 169 15.12 6.14 8.40
CA SER A 169 15.34 7.18 7.39
C SER A 169 14.29 7.14 6.29
N LEU A 170 13.97 8.31 5.75
CA LEU A 170 13.11 8.42 4.59
C LEU A 170 13.85 7.96 3.33
N ILE A 171 13.29 6.98 2.62
CA ILE A 171 13.80 6.52 1.33
C ILE A 171 12.94 7.09 0.22
N ALA A 172 13.57 7.82 -0.70
CA ALA A 172 12.93 8.27 -1.94
C ALA A 172 13.46 7.45 -3.11
N VAL A 173 12.57 7.09 -4.02
CA VAL A 173 12.89 6.40 -5.27
C VAL A 173 12.57 7.34 -6.42
N GLU A 174 13.55 7.66 -7.24
CA GLU A 174 13.39 8.58 -8.35
C GLU A 174 13.83 7.91 -9.66
N GLU A 175 13.10 8.18 -10.73
CA GLU A 175 13.50 7.77 -12.07
C GLU A 175 14.63 8.66 -12.59
N THR A 176 15.67 8.05 -13.13
CA THR A 176 16.80 8.78 -13.74
C THR A 176 17.01 8.34 -15.18
N SER A 177 17.55 9.23 -15.98
CA SER A 177 18.00 8.93 -17.36
C SER A 177 19.34 8.16 -17.41
N SER A 178 19.95 7.86 -16.28
CA SER A 178 21.18 7.07 -16.19
C SER A 178 20.92 5.61 -16.57
N ALA A 179 21.89 4.99 -17.23
CA ALA A 179 21.85 3.56 -17.55
C ALA A 179 22.02 2.65 -16.31
N ASN A 180 22.53 3.20 -15.22
CA ASN A 180 22.81 2.45 -14.00
C ASN A 180 21.93 2.94 -12.86
N THR A 181 21.38 1.99 -12.09
CA THR A 181 20.73 2.28 -10.79
C THR A 181 21.78 2.59 -9.74
N THR A 182 21.60 3.69 -9.05
CA THR A 182 22.53 4.11 -7.97
C THR A 182 21.72 4.48 -6.73
N GLY A 183 22.31 4.27 -5.55
CA GLY A 183 21.78 4.73 -4.29
C GLY A 183 22.78 5.66 -3.62
N SER A 184 22.29 6.74 -3.02
CA SER A 184 23.08 7.67 -2.23
C SER A 184 22.34 8.06 -0.96
N VAL A 185 23.10 8.37 0.09
CA VAL A 185 22.57 8.89 1.35
C VAL A 185 22.87 10.38 1.40
N ALA A 186 21.84 11.17 1.71
CA ALA A 186 21.97 12.60 1.96
C ALA A 186 21.58 12.89 3.41
N GLU A 187 22.36 13.69 4.11
CA GLU A 187 21.99 14.18 5.43
C GLU A 187 20.97 15.32 5.30
N GLY A 188 19.85 15.22 6.03
CA GLY A 188 18.79 16.23 6.05
C GLY A 188 17.46 15.74 5.51
N TYR A 189 16.55 16.68 5.26
CA TYR A 189 15.24 16.41 4.70
C TYR A 189 15.12 17.03 3.32
N ALA A 190 14.65 16.25 2.35
CA ALA A 190 14.27 16.75 1.04
C ALA A 190 12.76 16.96 0.98
N PHE A 191 12.35 18.13 0.50
CA PHE A 191 10.97 18.44 0.21
C PHE A 191 10.84 18.72 -1.29
N ASP A 192 9.80 18.18 -1.91
CA ASP A 192 9.51 18.42 -3.33
C ASP A 192 8.89 19.83 -3.51
N SER A 193 9.67 20.84 -3.11
CA SER A 193 9.29 22.23 -3.15
C SER A 193 10.53 23.12 -3.34
N GLY A 194 10.45 24.02 -4.31
CA GLY A 194 11.51 24.98 -4.58
C GLY A 194 11.30 26.33 -3.86
N PHE A 195 12.19 27.29 -4.14
CA PHE A 195 12.08 28.66 -3.63
C PHE A 195 10.90 29.42 -4.28
N LEU A 196 10.25 30.28 -3.53
CA LEU A 196 9.06 31.03 -3.95
C LEU A 196 9.34 32.12 -5.00
N SER A 197 10.57 32.60 -5.11
CA SER A 197 10.95 33.67 -6.02
C SER A 197 12.35 33.49 -6.57
N PRO A 198 12.59 33.77 -7.86
CA PRO A 198 13.93 33.79 -8.46
C PRO A 198 14.93 34.74 -7.76
N HIS A 199 14.43 35.72 -7.01
CA HIS A 199 15.28 36.64 -6.21
C HIS A 199 15.94 35.94 -5.01
N MET A 200 15.47 34.74 -4.64
CA MET A 200 16.07 33.95 -3.56
C MET A 200 17.32 33.17 -4.01
N ILE A 201 17.64 33.19 -5.30
CA ILE A 201 18.82 32.50 -5.85
C ILE A 201 20.08 33.19 -5.32
N THR A 202 20.89 32.42 -4.59
CA THR A 202 22.20 32.86 -4.09
C THR A 202 23.32 32.41 -5.00
N GLU A 203 23.18 31.24 -5.64
CA GLU A 203 24.13 30.65 -6.57
C GLU A 203 23.59 30.70 -8.01
N LYS A 204 24.12 31.61 -8.83
CA LYS A 204 23.61 31.84 -10.18
C LYS A 204 23.94 30.72 -11.17
N GLU A 205 25.09 30.06 -10.99
CA GLU A 205 25.56 29.01 -11.89
C GLU A 205 24.69 27.76 -11.79
N THR A 206 24.31 27.35 -10.58
CA THR A 206 23.48 26.17 -10.30
C THR A 206 22.00 26.51 -10.17
N ARG A 207 21.64 27.80 -10.21
CA ARG A 207 20.29 28.31 -9.95
C ARG A 207 19.71 27.81 -8.63
N SER A 208 20.54 27.74 -7.60
CA SER A 208 20.15 27.27 -6.27
C SER A 208 20.14 28.39 -5.24
N ALA A 209 19.34 28.23 -4.19
CA ALA A 209 19.34 29.08 -3.02
C ALA A 209 20.00 28.32 -1.86
N ILE A 210 21.23 28.70 -1.51
CA ILE A 210 22.01 28.07 -0.45
C ILE A 210 22.08 29.03 0.72
N LEU A 211 21.68 28.56 1.90
CA LEU A 211 21.77 29.29 3.16
C LEU A 211 22.62 28.49 4.13
N GLU A 212 23.75 29.08 4.56
CA GLU A 212 24.60 28.46 5.56
C GLU A 212 24.01 28.64 6.96
N ARG A 213 23.81 27.53 7.70
CA ARG A 213 23.23 27.50 9.05
C ARG A 213 21.87 28.21 9.16
N PRO A 214 20.90 27.89 8.32
CA PRO A 214 19.60 28.56 8.33
C PRO A 214 18.84 28.28 9.62
N GLY A 215 18.08 29.28 10.07
CA GLY A 215 17.01 29.05 11.02
C GLY A 215 15.78 28.52 10.27
N ILE A 216 15.26 27.36 10.67
CA ILE A 216 14.05 26.78 10.07
C ILE A 216 12.85 27.19 10.90
N VAL A 217 11.85 27.83 10.27
CA VAL A 217 10.58 28.16 10.87
C VAL A 217 9.47 27.44 10.13
N TYR A 218 8.75 26.59 10.84
CA TYR A 218 7.57 25.92 10.31
C TYR A 218 6.32 26.72 10.67
N VAL A 219 5.52 27.05 9.66
CA VAL A 219 4.23 27.73 9.84
C VAL A 219 3.12 26.91 9.18
N ALA A 220 2.16 26.43 9.98
CA ALA A 220 0.97 25.78 9.50
C ALA A 220 -0.08 26.84 9.09
N GLY A 221 0.09 27.46 7.91
CA GLY A 221 -0.81 28.48 7.40
C GLY A 221 -0.14 29.38 6.37
N ALA A 222 -0.91 30.33 5.81
CA ALA A 222 -0.36 31.31 4.88
C ALA A 222 0.48 32.35 5.64
N LEU A 223 1.70 32.61 5.18
CA LEU A 223 2.49 33.77 5.59
C LEU A 223 1.96 34.96 4.81
N SER A 224 1.39 35.95 5.52
CA SER A 224 0.92 37.23 4.96
C SER A 224 1.92 38.33 5.28
#